data_ca7644c34cb1a6c5aec664349795a69a
#
_entry.id   ca7644c34cb1a6c5aec664349795a69a
#
_cell.length_a   1.000
_cell.length_b   1.000
_cell.length_c   1.000
_cell.angle_alpha   90.00
_cell.angle_beta   90.00
_cell.angle_gamma   90.00
#
_symmetry.space_group_name_H-M   'P 1'
#
loop_
_entity.id
_entity.type
_entity.pdbx_description
1 polymer ?
#
loop_
_entity_poly.entity_id
_entity_poly.type
_entity_poly.pdbx_seq_one_letter_code
_entity_poly.pdbx_strand_id
1 'polypeptide(L)'
;MENFQNFKSSYKEKKAQNDLEEEIILNKLSLRKKKLYEILLQKRLNFISQNSEKDENCQLKEVSILIHKETFDDIQKGLHILYEFLINVNKLEKPHIKYIYENIYYRLLDIINSEKIFDDKGNMSKIFFLINYLTTENNIFIEPITENIFLSNLKKIIELNIDKELFINMIIPVLSDMLINKKKFSQIMKEIDIVKLMKIKIEQNSTNKESIEQLLILMNNFIINIKENKAHKYQFILEYTLNLIKSDINNFFNDEDKSLFLLSLFDILIYMANDSENMKLIKESNCLVFIKNVINDYKHNKIVNNYIYLLKCEELLSNILLGTQNFEDKKNIIFFIYSDILNKNIKEANNLPFINEFIYSISNKNYHLSNAFLNCIISLINNCVEFAELYINDNNFINGLIKLFSEKIPKKMKNSIILFLIKIVECNNIKIYKYLLNFDIIPILVNYLNLKKKPKKEPTKIIIYNILLFIKKCLSIEEENNMNDISNILIKYNYKEIIETLIDNKDESISDLSRKIFINYLSESEKEYIPKINVNKKEKEDMIID
;
A
#
# COMPACT_ATOMS: atom_id res chain seq x y z
N MET A 1 -20.26 6.31 -11.33
CA MET A 1 -19.50 6.67 -10.13
C MET A 1 -19.72 5.69 -8.98
N GLU A 2 -20.94 5.29 -8.64
CA GLU A 2 -21.21 4.28 -7.60
C GLU A 2 -20.51 2.94 -7.83
N ASN A 3 -20.47 2.45 -9.07
CA ASN A 3 -19.77 1.21 -9.41
C ASN A 3 -18.24 1.29 -9.21
N PHE A 4 -17.67 2.47 -9.33
CA PHE A 4 -16.23 2.70 -9.11
C PHE A 4 -15.88 2.70 -7.61
N GLN A 5 -16.77 3.28 -6.79
CA GLN A 5 -16.61 3.26 -5.33
C GLN A 5 -16.82 1.87 -4.76
N ASN A 6 -17.79 1.12 -5.27
CA ASN A 6 -18.05 -0.26 -4.87
C ASN A 6 -16.90 -1.22 -5.26
N PHE A 7 -16.26 -1.00 -6.42
CA PHE A 7 -15.06 -1.75 -6.80
C PHE A 7 -13.88 -1.40 -5.90
N LYS A 8 -13.68 -0.11 -5.58
CA LYS A 8 -12.65 0.33 -4.62
C LYS A 8 -12.88 -0.23 -3.22
N SER A 9 -14.13 -0.31 -2.75
CA SER A 9 -14.43 -0.85 -1.41
C SER A 9 -14.15 -2.35 -1.33
N SER A 10 -14.51 -3.13 -2.34
CA SER A 10 -14.23 -4.57 -2.40
C SER A 10 -12.73 -4.88 -2.60
N TYR A 11 -11.99 -4.01 -3.28
CA TYR A 11 -10.55 -4.14 -3.50
C TYR A 11 -9.72 -3.76 -2.25
N LYS A 12 -10.30 -2.98 -1.34
CA LYS A 12 -9.65 -2.40 -0.16
C LYS A 12 -9.79 -3.21 1.12
N GLU A 13 -10.33 -4.39 1.07
CA GLU A 13 -10.48 -5.19 2.28
C GLU A 13 -9.13 -5.64 2.85
N LYS A 14 -8.84 -4.92 3.82
CA LYS A 14 -7.74 -4.60 4.71
C LYS A 14 -6.80 -5.73 5.18
N LYS A 15 -7.10 -7.00 5.07
CA LYS A 15 -6.34 -8.05 5.77
C LYS A 15 -5.35 -8.86 4.94
N ALA A 16 -5.58 -9.04 3.64
CA ALA A 16 -4.58 -9.64 2.75
C ALA A 16 -3.56 -8.60 2.28
N GLN A 17 -3.97 -7.34 2.32
CA GLN A 17 -3.11 -6.18 2.12
C GLN A 17 -2.16 -5.99 3.31
N ASN A 18 -2.59 -6.31 4.53
CA ASN A 18 -1.76 -6.20 5.73
C ASN A 18 -0.48 -7.04 5.66
N ASP A 19 -0.53 -8.29 5.14
CA ASP A 19 0.67 -9.14 5.08
C ASP A 19 1.72 -8.59 4.10
N LEU A 20 1.28 -8.02 2.96
CA LEU A 20 2.18 -7.36 2.00
C LEU A 20 2.59 -5.96 2.47
N GLU A 21 1.67 -5.21 3.07
CA GLU A 21 1.96 -3.91 3.68
C GLU A 21 2.94 -4.08 4.85
N GLU A 22 2.78 -5.12 5.68
CA GLU A 22 3.75 -5.46 6.73
C GLU A 22 5.11 -5.83 6.15
N GLU A 23 5.16 -6.61 5.06
CA GLU A 23 6.42 -6.95 4.38
C GLU A 23 7.07 -5.70 3.75
N ILE A 24 6.29 -4.82 3.12
CA ILE A 24 6.78 -3.55 2.56
C ILE A 24 7.24 -2.60 3.67
N ILE A 25 6.49 -2.50 4.77
CA ILE A 25 6.87 -1.69 5.93
C ILE A 25 8.14 -2.25 6.57
N LEU A 26 8.26 -3.56 6.73
CA LEU A 26 9.45 -4.22 7.24
C LEU A 26 10.65 -4.00 6.32
N ASN A 27 10.46 -4.05 4.99
CA ASN A 27 11.50 -3.75 4.03
C ASN A 27 11.92 -2.28 4.06
N LYS A 28 10.97 -1.34 4.18
CA LYS A 28 11.28 0.10 4.36
C LYS A 28 12.03 0.36 5.65
N LEU A 29 11.62 -0.25 6.75
CA LEU A 29 12.32 -0.16 8.04
C LEU A 29 13.70 -0.79 7.95
N SER A 30 13.84 -1.93 7.26
CA SER A 30 15.12 -2.59 7.03
C SER A 30 16.08 -1.72 6.19
N LEU A 31 15.56 -1.09 5.13
CA LEU A 31 16.35 -0.17 4.30
C LEU A 31 16.74 1.11 5.06
N ARG A 32 15.82 1.65 5.87
CA ARG A 32 16.14 2.79 6.77
C ARG A 32 17.23 2.42 7.77
N LYS A 33 17.12 1.24 8.40
CA LYS A 33 18.12 0.72 9.31
C LYS A 33 19.46 0.53 8.62
N LYS A 34 19.46 -0.04 7.40
CA LYS A 34 20.68 -0.21 6.60
C LYS A 34 21.34 1.13 6.31
N LYS A 35 20.57 2.13 5.88
CA LYS A 35 21.09 3.47 5.57
C LYS A 35 21.59 4.21 6.82
N LEU A 36 20.84 4.13 7.93
CA LEU A 36 21.28 4.67 9.20
C LEU A 36 22.58 3.97 9.66
N TYR A 37 22.65 2.66 9.47
CA TYR A 37 23.86 1.88 9.75
C TYR A 37 25.05 2.29 8.87
N GLU A 38 24.84 2.59 7.59
CA GLU A 38 25.88 3.08 6.68
C GLU A 38 26.39 4.47 7.10
N ILE A 39 25.50 5.38 7.48
CA ILE A 39 25.87 6.69 8.05
C ILE A 39 26.68 6.50 9.34
N LEU A 40 26.27 5.56 10.19
CA LEU A 40 26.98 5.21 11.40
C LEU A 40 28.35 4.56 11.12
N LEU A 41 28.42 3.70 10.09
CA LEU A 41 29.66 3.06 9.67
C LEU A 41 30.68 4.08 9.15
N GLN A 42 30.23 5.04 8.33
CA GLN A 42 31.09 6.15 7.88
C GLN A 42 31.59 6.98 9.06
N LYS A 43 30.74 7.27 10.04
CA LYS A 43 31.13 7.96 11.26
C LYS A 43 32.08 7.12 12.12
N ARG A 44 31.90 5.78 12.19
CA ARG A 44 32.81 4.84 12.86
C ARG A 44 34.20 4.81 12.25
N LEU A 45 34.30 4.73 10.92
CA LEU A 45 35.60 4.70 10.25
C LEU A 45 36.45 5.93 10.59
N ASN A 46 35.80 7.06 10.89
CA ASN A 46 36.47 8.27 11.36
C ASN A 46 36.85 8.24 12.85
N PHE A 47 36.25 7.32 13.66
CA PHE A 47 36.46 7.26 15.13
C PHE A 47 37.29 6.08 15.63
N ILE A 48 37.50 5.01 14.84
CA ILE A 48 38.13 3.75 15.26
C ILE A 48 39.59 3.95 15.76
N SER A 49 40.16 5.13 15.61
CA SER A 49 41.57 5.38 16.03
C SER A 49 41.77 5.65 17.54
N GLN A 50 40.76 5.72 18.38
CA GLN A 50 40.96 6.28 19.74
C GLN A 50 40.35 5.59 20.96
N ASN A 51 39.52 4.53 20.90
CA ASN A 51 38.87 4.08 22.14
C ASN A 51 38.98 2.59 22.51
N SER A 52 39.40 2.37 23.76
CA SER A 52 39.42 1.12 24.52
C SER A 52 38.00 0.60 24.83
N GLU A 53 37.86 -0.74 24.84
CA GLU A 53 36.66 -1.48 25.28
C GLU A 53 36.23 -1.09 26.70
N LYS A 54 35.25 -0.15 26.80
CA LYS A 54 34.48 0.04 28.04
C LYS A 54 33.24 -0.85 28.00
N ASP A 55 32.94 -1.48 29.15
CA ASP A 55 31.72 -2.27 29.33
C ASP A 55 30.47 -1.43 28.93
N GLU A 56 29.73 -1.89 27.94
CA GLU A 56 28.55 -1.21 27.37
C GLU A 56 27.49 -0.86 28.42
N ASN A 57 27.30 -1.75 29.41
CA ASN A 57 26.38 -1.51 30.53
C ASN A 57 26.88 -0.40 31.48
N CYS A 58 28.20 -0.26 31.62
CA CYS A 58 28.81 0.79 32.45
C CYS A 58 28.61 2.16 31.78
N GLN A 59 28.75 2.24 30.46
CA GLN A 59 28.49 3.48 29.69
C GLN A 59 27.05 3.95 29.81
N LEU A 60 26.05 3.07 29.66
CA LEU A 60 24.62 3.46 29.79
C LEU A 60 24.27 3.93 31.22
N LYS A 61 24.88 3.34 32.25
CA LYS A 61 24.73 3.81 33.64
C LYS A 61 25.32 5.19 33.83
N GLU A 62 26.53 5.43 33.31
CA GLU A 62 27.18 6.74 33.33
C GLU A 62 26.30 7.80 32.63
N VAL A 63 25.77 7.48 31.46
CA VAL A 63 24.81 8.34 30.72
C VAL A 63 23.61 8.68 31.59
N SER A 64 22.96 7.67 32.17
CA SER A 64 21.79 7.89 33.03
C SER A 64 22.09 8.82 34.21
N ILE A 65 23.24 8.68 34.85
CA ILE A 65 23.64 9.57 35.95
C ILE A 65 23.88 10.99 35.45
N LEU A 66 24.57 11.17 34.33
CA LEU A 66 24.93 12.50 33.83
C LEU A 66 23.72 13.29 33.33
N ILE A 67 22.83 12.66 32.57
CA ILE A 67 21.65 13.36 32.01
C ILE A 67 20.61 13.76 33.07
N HIS A 68 20.64 13.15 34.27
CA HIS A 68 19.77 13.50 35.38
C HIS A 68 20.33 14.61 36.28
N LYS A 69 21.57 15.01 36.09
CA LYS A 69 22.13 16.14 36.77
C LYS A 69 21.52 17.46 36.27
N GLU A 70 21.60 18.52 37.10
CA GLU A 70 21.04 19.85 36.79
C GLU A 70 22.01 20.71 35.97
N THR A 71 23.30 20.35 35.93
CA THR A 71 24.30 21.17 35.27
C THR A 71 24.29 20.91 33.76
N PHE A 72 24.36 21.96 32.96
CA PHE A 72 24.36 21.89 31.51
C PHE A 72 25.54 21.06 30.96
N ASP A 73 26.72 21.23 31.56
CA ASP A 73 27.94 20.51 31.16
C ASP A 73 27.83 18.99 31.38
N ASP A 74 27.19 18.57 32.46
CA ASP A 74 26.97 17.13 32.72
C ASP A 74 25.97 16.55 31.73
N ILE A 75 24.88 17.26 31.43
CA ILE A 75 23.89 16.85 30.42
C ILE A 75 24.57 16.71 29.06
N GLN A 76 25.39 17.70 28.68
CA GLN A 76 26.12 17.67 27.41
C GLN A 76 27.09 16.49 27.32
N LYS A 77 27.80 16.19 28.38
CA LYS A 77 28.66 14.99 28.47
C LYS A 77 27.85 13.70 28.33
N GLY A 78 26.71 13.60 29.05
CA GLY A 78 25.82 12.45 28.97
C GLY A 78 25.27 12.22 27.57
N LEU A 79 24.83 13.30 26.88
CA LEU A 79 24.37 13.25 25.47
C LEU A 79 25.48 12.82 24.53
N HIS A 80 26.70 13.27 24.76
CA HIS A 80 27.87 12.88 23.94
C HIS A 80 28.20 11.41 24.10
N ILE A 81 28.25 10.90 25.34
CA ILE A 81 28.52 9.48 25.63
C ILE A 81 27.41 8.60 25.02
N LEU A 82 26.14 8.98 25.15
CA LEU A 82 25.02 8.24 24.54
C LEU A 82 25.12 8.22 23.02
N TYR A 83 25.46 9.34 22.41
CA TYR A 83 25.65 9.46 20.97
C TYR A 83 26.78 8.55 20.49
N GLU A 84 27.93 8.56 21.16
CA GLU A 84 29.05 7.66 20.86
C GLU A 84 28.70 6.19 21.08
N PHE A 85 28.00 5.89 22.17
CA PHE A 85 27.52 4.54 22.44
C PHE A 85 26.64 4.02 21.28
N LEU A 86 25.62 4.75 20.88
CA LEU A 86 24.70 4.34 19.81
C LEU A 86 25.39 4.25 18.44
N ILE A 87 26.40 5.08 18.19
CA ILE A 87 27.22 4.97 16.98
C ILE A 87 28.08 3.69 17.00
N ASN A 88 28.62 3.29 18.15
CA ASN A 88 29.57 2.20 18.25
C ASN A 88 28.91 0.81 18.40
N VAL A 89 27.68 0.75 18.89
CA VAL A 89 26.93 -0.51 19.03
C VAL A 89 26.38 -0.97 17.68
N ASN A 90 26.70 -2.19 17.28
CA ASN A 90 26.24 -2.74 16.00
C ASN A 90 24.73 -2.97 15.96
N LYS A 91 24.13 -3.32 17.10
CA LYS A 91 22.69 -3.55 17.26
C LYS A 91 22.34 -3.40 18.73
N LEU A 92 21.30 -2.63 19.01
CA LEU A 92 20.76 -2.56 20.36
C LEU A 92 20.12 -3.90 20.75
N GLU A 93 20.62 -4.51 21.80
CA GLU A 93 20.02 -5.70 22.39
C GLU A 93 18.81 -5.35 23.26
N LYS A 94 17.93 -6.33 23.51
CA LYS A 94 16.73 -6.13 24.33
C LYS A 94 17.01 -5.51 25.72
N PRO A 95 18.08 -5.91 26.46
CA PRO A 95 18.42 -5.28 27.73
C PRO A 95 18.79 -3.81 27.59
N HIS A 96 19.55 -3.43 26.54
CA HIS A 96 19.92 -2.03 26.28
C HIS A 96 18.70 -1.20 25.95
N ILE A 97 17.80 -1.70 25.07
CA ILE A 97 16.55 -1.03 24.72
C ILE A 97 15.72 -0.77 25.97
N LYS A 98 15.53 -1.79 26.81
CA LYS A 98 14.79 -1.66 28.07
C LYS A 98 15.42 -0.63 28.99
N TYR A 99 16.73 -0.69 29.19
CA TYR A 99 17.44 0.24 30.08
C TYR A 99 17.34 1.69 29.59
N ILE A 100 17.56 1.91 28.27
CA ILE A 100 17.44 3.24 27.66
C ILE A 100 16.02 3.76 27.82
N TYR A 101 15.00 2.95 27.55
CA TYR A 101 13.61 3.34 27.68
C TYR A 101 13.24 3.76 29.10
N GLU A 102 13.61 2.95 30.09
CA GLU A 102 13.24 3.17 31.50
C GLU A 102 14.04 4.27 32.19
N ASN A 103 15.31 4.51 31.81
CA ASN A 103 16.23 5.35 32.58
C ASN A 103 16.77 6.57 31.82
N ILE A 104 16.60 6.64 30.50
CA ILE A 104 17.25 7.68 29.69
C ILE A 104 16.23 8.42 28.83
N TYR A 105 15.32 7.70 28.17
CA TYR A 105 14.51 8.25 27.09
C TYR A 105 13.56 9.37 27.52
N TYR A 106 12.83 9.17 28.59
CA TYR A 106 11.94 10.23 29.12
C TYR A 106 12.71 11.48 29.52
N ARG A 107 13.92 11.29 30.04
CA ARG A 107 14.77 12.44 30.38
C ARG A 107 15.27 13.18 29.13
N LEU A 108 15.55 12.49 28.02
CA LEU A 108 15.84 13.14 26.74
C LEU A 108 14.65 14.02 26.27
N LEU A 109 13.42 13.53 26.44
CA LEU A 109 12.23 14.29 26.11
C LEU A 109 12.04 15.53 27.01
N ASP A 110 12.35 15.40 28.30
CA ASP A 110 12.31 16.50 29.26
C ASP A 110 13.38 17.56 28.95
N ILE A 111 14.55 17.15 28.53
CA ILE A 111 15.65 18.04 28.16
C ILE A 111 15.24 18.94 26.97
N ILE A 112 14.49 18.41 26.00
CA ILE A 112 13.95 19.21 24.88
C ILE A 112 13.03 20.33 25.40
N ASN A 113 12.39 20.15 26.55
CA ASN A 113 11.47 21.12 27.12
C ASN A 113 12.21 22.27 27.86
N SER A 114 13.53 22.16 28.06
CA SER A 114 14.29 23.19 28.74
C SER A 114 14.81 24.27 27.77
N GLU A 115 14.42 25.54 28.00
CA GLU A 115 14.78 26.65 27.12
C GLU A 115 16.30 26.83 26.93
N LYS A 116 17.10 26.42 27.90
CA LYS A 116 18.57 26.54 27.88
C LYS A 116 19.27 25.75 26.77
N ILE A 117 18.63 24.71 26.23
CA ILE A 117 19.21 23.84 25.21
C ILE A 117 19.00 24.38 23.80
N PHE A 118 18.02 25.25 23.62
CA PHE A 118 17.71 25.83 22.30
C PHE A 118 18.81 26.76 21.76
N ASP A 119 19.63 27.31 22.64
CA ASP A 119 20.73 28.19 22.25
C ASP A 119 21.95 27.41 21.70
N ASP A 120 22.05 26.12 22.03
CA ASP A 120 23.12 25.24 21.52
C ASP A 120 22.64 24.32 20.39
N LYS A 121 22.91 24.76 19.15
CA LYS A 121 22.56 24.00 17.92
C LYS A 121 23.17 22.59 17.90
N GLY A 122 24.32 22.37 18.51
CA GLY A 122 25.03 21.09 18.54
C GLY A 122 24.28 20.06 19.41
N ASN A 123 23.79 20.47 20.55
CA ASN A 123 23.06 19.58 21.47
C ASN A 123 21.66 19.26 20.94
N MET A 124 20.96 20.24 20.35
CA MET A 124 19.68 20.02 19.67
C MET A 124 19.81 18.95 18.56
N SER A 125 20.83 19.08 17.71
CA SER A 125 21.08 18.13 16.65
C SER A 125 21.31 16.71 17.21
N LYS A 126 22.09 16.57 18.28
CA LYS A 126 22.32 15.29 18.93
C LYS A 126 21.03 14.69 19.47
N ILE A 127 20.21 15.48 20.18
CA ILE A 127 18.97 14.97 20.79
C ILE A 127 17.99 14.49 19.72
N PHE A 128 17.73 15.27 18.67
CA PHE A 128 16.84 14.85 17.58
C PHE A 128 17.39 13.63 16.85
N PHE A 129 18.71 13.54 16.66
CA PHE A 129 19.34 12.36 16.11
C PHE A 129 19.12 11.13 17.01
N LEU A 130 19.31 11.27 18.31
CA LEU A 130 19.10 10.20 19.29
C LEU A 130 17.66 9.71 19.30
N ILE A 131 16.69 10.64 19.31
CA ILE A 131 15.27 10.28 19.24
C ILE A 131 14.96 9.53 17.94
N ASN A 132 15.37 10.08 16.79
CA ASN A 132 15.16 9.44 15.50
C ASN A 132 15.81 8.04 15.44
N TYR A 133 17.01 7.89 15.97
CA TYR A 133 17.67 6.59 16.04
C TYR A 133 16.86 5.59 16.89
N LEU A 134 16.45 5.97 18.09
CA LEU A 134 15.74 5.10 19.01
C LEU A 134 14.35 4.72 18.45
N THR A 135 13.59 5.68 17.87
CA THR A 135 12.28 5.42 17.26
C THR A 135 12.38 4.50 16.04
N THR A 136 13.45 4.61 15.27
CA THR A 136 13.69 3.72 14.12
C THR A 136 14.10 2.31 14.59
N GLU A 137 14.86 2.19 15.70
CA GLU A 137 15.28 0.89 16.24
C GLU A 137 14.12 0.12 16.88
N ASN A 138 13.22 0.80 17.60
CA ASN A 138 12.12 0.11 18.27
C ASN A 138 10.88 1.00 18.45
N ASN A 139 9.73 0.51 18.04
CA ASN A 139 8.45 1.23 18.09
C ASN A 139 8.00 1.63 19.52
N ILE A 140 8.57 1.04 20.58
CA ILE A 140 8.29 1.42 21.96
C ILE A 140 8.62 2.90 22.23
N PHE A 141 9.60 3.44 21.50
CA PHE A 141 10.00 4.84 21.63
C PHE A 141 9.08 5.84 20.91
N ILE A 142 8.14 5.35 20.07
CA ILE A 142 7.21 6.23 19.32
C ILE A 142 6.08 6.73 20.21
N GLU A 143 5.58 5.92 21.13
CA GLU A 143 4.42 6.28 21.95
C GLU A 143 4.67 7.54 22.79
N PRO A 144 5.78 7.69 23.54
CA PRO A 144 6.05 8.88 24.34
C PRO A 144 6.15 10.17 23.53
N ILE A 145 6.74 10.14 22.32
CA ILE A 145 6.82 11.37 21.48
C ILE A 145 5.49 11.77 20.86
N THR A 146 4.47 10.94 20.94
CA THR A 146 3.10 11.26 20.48
C THR A 146 2.19 11.71 21.61
N GLU A 147 2.68 11.87 22.82
CA GLU A 147 1.93 12.40 23.96
C GLU A 147 1.76 13.92 23.87
N ASN A 148 0.64 14.42 24.43
CA ASN A 148 0.26 15.84 24.34
C ASN A 148 1.34 16.80 24.86
N ILE A 149 2.01 16.44 25.95
CA ILE A 149 3.05 17.28 26.57
C ILE A 149 4.21 17.47 25.61
N PHE A 150 4.71 16.38 25.02
CA PHE A 150 5.80 16.45 24.06
C PHE A 150 5.38 17.21 22.81
N LEU A 151 4.18 16.92 22.24
CA LEU A 151 3.66 17.59 21.05
C LEU A 151 3.52 19.10 21.25
N SER A 152 3.01 19.53 22.42
CA SER A 152 2.85 20.96 22.73
C SER A 152 4.21 21.67 22.81
N ASN A 153 5.20 21.03 23.40
CA ASN A 153 6.55 21.58 23.49
C ASN A 153 7.24 21.59 22.13
N LEU A 154 7.11 20.50 21.37
CA LEU A 154 7.64 20.41 20.01
C LEU A 154 7.06 21.50 19.10
N LYS A 155 5.75 21.81 19.24
CA LYS A 155 5.10 22.92 18.54
C LYS A 155 5.80 24.26 18.81
N LYS A 156 6.05 24.59 20.07
CA LYS A 156 6.74 25.85 20.46
C LYS A 156 8.13 25.91 19.82
N ILE A 157 8.86 24.79 19.85
CA ILE A 157 10.19 24.70 19.26
C ILE A 157 10.14 24.92 17.76
N ILE A 158 9.19 24.32 17.07
CA ILE A 158 8.97 24.48 15.63
C ILE A 158 8.68 25.97 15.33
N GLU A 159 7.76 26.59 16.06
CA GLU A 159 7.39 28.00 15.86
C GLU A 159 8.59 28.94 16.00
N LEU A 160 9.49 28.67 16.95
CA LEU A 160 10.70 29.47 17.18
C LEU A 160 11.82 29.24 16.16
N ASN A 161 11.82 28.13 15.43
CA ASN A 161 12.93 27.73 14.59
C ASN A 161 12.50 27.38 13.15
N ILE A 162 11.28 27.68 12.76
CA ILE A 162 10.70 27.28 11.47
C ILE A 162 11.47 27.83 10.26
N ASP A 163 12.14 28.96 10.40
CA ASP A 163 12.93 29.58 9.34
C ASP A 163 14.35 29.01 9.23
N LYS A 164 14.75 28.12 10.14
CA LYS A 164 16.09 27.53 10.15
C LYS A 164 16.10 26.19 9.41
N GLU A 165 16.71 26.16 8.24
CA GLU A 165 16.79 24.94 7.41
C GLU A 165 17.37 23.73 8.16
N LEU A 166 18.45 23.93 8.91
CA LEU A 166 19.08 22.87 9.70
C LEU A 166 18.12 22.25 10.71
N PHE A 167 17.28 23.08 11.35
CA PHE A 167 16.30 22.60 12.30
C PHE A 167 15.21 21.76 11.61
N ILE A 168 14.70 22.24 10.46
CA ILE A 168 13.69 21.49 9.69
C ILE A 168 14.23 20.14 9.27
N ASN A 169 15.49 20.07 8.81
CA ASN A 169 16.14 18.81 8.44
C ASN A 169 16.26 17.81 9.60
N MET A 170 16.45 18.30 10.82
CA MET A 170 16.53 17.45 12.01
C MET A 170 15.17 16.92 12.47
N ILE A 171 14.11 17.72 12.32
CA ILE A 171 12.79 17.38 12.86
C ILE A 171 11.96 16.51 11.93
N ILE A 172 12.14 16.63 10.61
CA ILE A 172 11.39 15.87 9.61
C ILE A 172 11.44 14.35 9.87
N PRO A 173 12.59 13.72 10.15
CA PRO A 173 12.65 12.29 10.46
C PRO A 173 11.81 11.91 11.67
N VAL A 174 11.89 12.71 12.75
CA VAL A 174 11.10 12.46 13.99
C VAL A 174 9.60 12.57 13.71
N LEU A 175 9.16 13.63 12.99
CA LEU A 175 7.76 13.77 12.59
C LEU A 175 7.30 12.61 11.70
N SER A 176 8.17 12.16 10.82
CA SER A 176 7.87 11.00 9.97
C SER A 176 7.61 9.73 10.78
N ASP A 177 8.42 9.48 11.83
CA ASP A 177 8.24 8.33 12.72
C ASP A 177 6.98 8.46 13.58
N MET A 178 6.66 9.67 14.06
CA MET A 178 5.41 9.92 14.77
C MET A 178 4.17 9.58 13.92
N LEU A 179 4.19 9.89 12.62
CA LEU A 179 3.09 9.62 11.70
C LEU A 179 2.86 8.14 11.39
N ILE A 180 3.81 7.25 11.72
CA ILE A 180 3.60 5.79 11.65
C ILE A 180 2.47 5.36 12.60
N ASN A 181 2.28 6.06 13.72
CA ASN A 181 1.22 5.78 14.67
C ASN A 181 -0.14 6.32 14.19
N LYS A 182 -0.85 5.52 13.40
CA LYS A 182 -2.17 5.87 12.82
C LYS A 182 -3.19 6.31 13.87
N LYS A 183 -3.15 5.75 15.08
CA LYS A 183 -4.11 6.07 16.16
C LYS A 183 -3.92 7.49 16.69
N LYS A 184 -2.71 8.02 16.65
CA LYS A 184 -2.35 9.34 17.13
C LYS A 184 -2.32 10.42 16.04
N PHE A 185 -2.52 10.05 14.77
CA PHE A 185 -2.45 10.96 13.63
C PHE A 185 -3.28 12.23 13.81
N SER A 186 -4.56 12.09 14.18
CA SER A 186 -5.44 13.26 14.40
C SER A 186 -4.96 14.18 15.51
N GLN A 187 -4.35 13.62 16.56
CA GLN A 187 -3.79 14.37 17.68
C GLN A 187 -2.55 15.14 17.24
N ILE A 188 -1.63 14.49 16.51
CA ILE A 188 -0.43 15.12 15.96
C ILE A 188 -0.80 16.29 15.05
N MET A 189 -1.79 16.09 14.16
CA MET A 189 -2.25 17.10 13.21
C MET A 189 -2.95 18.30 13.86
N LYS A 190 -3.49 18.16 15.07
CA LYS A 190 -4.05 19.29 15.84
C LYS A 190 -2.98 20.17 16.45
N GLU A 191 -1.88 19.57 16.87
CA GLU A 191 -0.80 20.26 17.55
C GLU A 191 0.25 20.82 16.60
N ILE A 192 0.59 20.09 15.54
CA ILE A 192 1.68 20.42 14.62
C ILE A 192 1.16 20.60 13.20
N ASP A 193 1.41 21.76 12.61
CA ASP A 193 1.10 22.03 11.20
C ASP A 193 2.17 21.41 10.27
N ILE A 194 2.05 20.09 10.09
CA ILE A 194 2.96 19.30 9.23
C ILE A 194 2.87 19.77 7.78
N VAL A 195 1.69 20.20 7.32
CA VAL A 195 1.49 20.68 5.94
C VAL A 195 2.32 21.93 5.70
N LYS A 196 2.32 22.86 6.65
CA LYS A 196 3.15 24.08 6.57
C LYS A 196 4.64 23.74 6.53
N LEU A 197 5.09 22.81 7.37
CA LEU A 197 6.50 22.37 7.36
C LEU A 197 6.91 21.73 6.04
N MET A 198 6.07 20.86 5.47
CA MET A 198 6.35 20.27 4.16
C MET A 198 6.46 21.35 3.07
N LYS A 199 5.55 22.34 3.04
CA LYS A 199 5.59 23.44 2.07
C LYS A 199 6.85 24.28 2.21
N ILE A 200 7.22 24.67 3.42
CA ILE A 200 8.47 25.41 3.68
C ILE A 200 9.68 24.62 3.17
N LYS A 201 9.70 23.29 3.44
CA LYS A 201 10.81 22.46 2.98
C LYS A 201 10.88 22.33 1.46
N ILE A 202 9.75 22.28 0.77
CA ILE A 202 9.68 22.32 -0.69
C ILE A 202 10.21 23.66 -1.22
N GLU A 203 9.80 24.78 -0.62
CA GLU A 203 10.22 26.12 -1.02
C GLU A 203 11.73 26.36 -0.85
N GLN A 204 12.36 25.69 0.11
CA GLN A 204 13.81 25.73 0.31
C GLN A 204 14.59 25.10 -0.85
N ASN A 205 13.93 24.41 -1.77
CA ASN A 205 14.52 23.79 -2.98
C ASN A 205 15.86 23.07 -2.71
N SER A 206 15.90 22.29 -1.63
CA SER A 206 17.11 21.58 -1.24
C SER A 206 17.54 20.62 -2.36
N THR A 207 18.77 20.72 -2.82
CA THR A 207 19.39 19.76 -3.73
C THR A 207 20.03 18.59 -2.98
N ASN A 208 19.99 18.65 -1.64
CA ASN A 208 20.53 17.59 -0.79
C ASN A 208 19.63 16.35 -0.87
N LYS A 209 20.19 15.28 -1.41
CA LYS A 209 19.58 13.96 -1.57
C LYS A 209 18.91 13.42 -0.31
N GLU A 210 19.62 13.44 0.82
CA GLU A 210 19.10 12.95 2.09
C GLU A 210 17.88 13.76 2.54
N SER A 211 17.92 15.07 2.36
CA SER A 211 16.83 15.98 2.70
C SER A 211 15.58 15.71 1.85
N ILE A 212 15.74 15.46 0.55
CA ILE A 212 14.64 15.11 -0.36
C ILE A 212 14.00 13.78 0.06
N GLU A 213 14.83 12.78 0.33
CA GLU A 213 14.36 11.45 0.74
C GLU A 213 13.58 11.49 2.04
N GLN A 214 14.07 12.20 3.05
CA GLN A 214 13.37 12.36 4.32
C GLN A 214 12.03 13.07 4.14
N LEU A 215 11.97 14.09 3.27
CA LEU A 215 10.71 14.78 2.94
C LEU A 215 9.71 13.84 2.26
N LEU A 216 10.15 13.02 1.31
CA LEU A 216 9.29 12.02 0.65
C LEU A 216 8.77 10.98 1.64
N ILE A 217 9.58 10.55 2.60
CA ILE A 217 9.15 9.61 3.64
C ILE A 217 8.10 10.27 4.54
N LEU A 218 8.29 11.54 4.92
CA LEU A 218 7.29 12.30 5.69
C LEU A 218 5.98 12.41 4.91
N MET A 219 6.03 12.80 3.63
CA MET A 219 4.87 12.92 2.75
C MET A 219 4.14 11.59 2.61
N ASN A 220 4.87 10.49 2.43
CA ASN A 220 4.30 9.16 2.33
C ASN A 220 3.59 8.75 3.62
N ASN A 221 4.25 8.91 4.78
CA ASN A 221 3.63 8.58 6.08
C ASN A 221 2.42 9.48 6.38
N PHE A 222 2.45 10.73 5.93
CA PHE A 222 1.32 11.66 6.04
C PHE A 222 0.14 11.19 5.18
N ILE A 223 0.37 10.93 3.89
CA ILE A 223 -0.69 10.67 2.92
C ILE A 223 -1.42 9.35 3.18
N ILE A 224 -0.72 8.31 3.65
CA ILE A 224 -1.30 7.01 4.02
C ILE A 224 -2.32 7.14 5.16
N ASN A 225 -2.20 8.17 6.00
CA ASN A 225 -3.10 8.41 7.12
C ASN A 225 -4.31 9.29 6.78
N ILE A 226 -4.34 9.89 5.58
CA ILE A 226 -5.45 10.71 5.12
C ILE A 226 -6.52 9.81 4.50
N LYS A 227 -7.79 10.18 4.66
CA LYS A 227 -8.88 9.53 3.94
C LYS A 227 -8.75 9.84 2.44
N GLU A 228 -8.89 8.83 1.60
CA GLU A 228 -8.68 8.93 0.15
C GLU A 228 -9.51 10.02 -0.54
N ASN A 229 -10.75 10.23 -0.09
CA ASN A 229 -11.62 11.30 -0.61
C ASN A 229 -11.13 12.72 -0.26
N LYS A 230 -10.03 12.87 0.48
CA LYS A 230 -9.40 14.15 0.80
C LYS A 230 -8.01 14.32 0.16
N ALA A 231 -7.58 13.38 -0.68
CA ALA A 231 -6.25 13.41 -1.30
C ALA A 231 -6.05 14.65 -2.19
N HIS A 232 -7.11 15.11 -2.89
CA HIS A 232 -7.08 16.32 -3.72
C HIS A 232 -6.68 17.58 -2.96
N LYS A 233 -6.95 17.66 -1.65
CA LYS A 233 -6.55 18.81 -0.81
C LYS A 233 -5.03 18.96 -0.65
N TYR A 234 -4.30 17.91 -0.98
CA TYR A 234 -2.84 17.84 -0.83
C TYR A 234 -2.14 17.68 -2.18
N GLN A 235 -2.71 18.26 -3.23
CA GLN A 235 -2.20 18.22 -4.60
C GLN A 235 -0.74 18.70 -4.70
N PHE A 236 -0.31 19.63 -3.85
CA PHE A 236 1.08 20.11 -3.80
C PHE A 236 2.10 18.96 -3.56
N ILE A 237 1.71 17.89 -2.85
CA ILE A 237 2.55 16.69 -2.66
C ILE A 237 2.72 15.96 -4.00
N LEU A 238 1.63 15.81 -4.75
CA LEU A 238 1.67 15.20 -6.08
C LEU A 238 2.52 16.04 -7.03
N GLU A 239 2.30 17.35 -7.09
CA GLU A 239 3.06 18.28 -7.94
C GLU A 239 4.55 18.21 -7.65
N TYR A 240 4.93 18.22 -6.37
CA TYR A 240 6.34 18.06 -5.97
C TYR A 240 6.91 16.72 -6.44
N THR A 241 6.16 15.62 -6.22
CA THR A 241 6.56 14.26 -6.64
C THR A 241 6.74 14.16 -8.15
N LEU A 242 5.82 14.74 -8.94
CA LEU A 242 5.90 14.76 -10.40
C LEU A 242 7.07 15.64 -10.91
N ASN A 243 7.37 16.74 -10.22
CA ASN A 243 8.53 17.57 -10.54
C ASN A 243 9.84 16.84 -10.28
N LEU A 244 9.95 16.05 -9.21
CA LEU A 244 11.11 15.20 -8.97
C LEU A 244 11.29 14.14 -10.06
N ILE A 245 10.19 13.55 -10.56
CA ILE A 245 10.23 12.61 -11.68
C ILE A 245 10.72 13.29 -12.97
N LYS A 246 10.34 14.54 -13.19
CA LYS A 246 10.73 15.32 -14.37
C LYS A 246 12.20 15.74 -14.32
N SER A 247 12.72 16.03 -13.14
CA SER A 247 14.11 16.44 -12.93
C SER A 247 15.03 15.22 -12.92
N ASP A 248 15.34 14.63 -14.01
CA ASP A 248 16.27 13.51 -14.26
C ASP A 248 16.80 12.80 -12.99
N ILE A 249 15.94 11.95 -12.39
CA ILE A 249 16.19 11.25 -11.13
C ILE A 249 17.50 10.44 -11.18
N ASN A 250 17.91 9.99 -12.38
CA ASN A 250 19.12 9.19 -12.57
C ASN A 250 20.40 9.91 -12.14
N ASN A 251 20.42 11.25 -12.17
CA ASN A 251 21.56 12.04 -11.76
C ASN A 251 21.66 12.23 -10.23
N PHE A 252 20.57 12.00 -9.49
CA PHE A 252 20.55 12.25 -8.05
C PHE A 252 20.97 11.06 -7.18
N PHE A 253 20.89 9.81 -7.69
CA PHE A 253 21.02 8.62 -6.84
C PHE A 253 21.91 7.55 -7.46
N ASN A 254 22.88 7.06 -6.68
CA ASN A 254 23.61 5.82 -6.96
C ASN A 254 22.67 4.60 -6.81
N ASP A 255 23.01 3.46 -7.41
CA ASP A 255 22.11 2.31 -7.50
C ASP A 255 21.61 1.77 -6.15
N GLU A 256 22.43 1.82 -5.11
CA GLU A 256 22.04 1.37 -3.75
C GLU A 256 21.08 2.34 -3.06
N ASP A 257 21.17 3.62 -3.35
CA ASP A 257 20.35 4.67 -2.74
C ASP A 257 18.97 4.85 -3.40
N LYS A 258 18.78 4.36 -4.64
CA LYS A 258 17.49 4.48 -5.37
C LYS A 258 16.32 3.81 -4.64
N SER A 259 16.61 2.85 -3.77
CA SER A 259 15.61 1.93 -3.24
C SER A 259 14.51 2.61 -2.40
N LEU A 260 14.86 3.32 -1.36
CA LEU A 260 13.88 3.93 -0.46
C LEU A 260 13.17 5.13 -1.09
N PHE A 261 13.91 5.90 -1.85
CA PHE A 261 13.40 7.03 -2.62
C PHE A 261 12.33 6.59 -3.63
N LEU A 262 12.63 5.58 -4.47
CA LEU A 262 11.69 5.06 -5.45
C LEU A 262 10.44 4.47 -4.80
N LEU A 263 10.58 3.72 -3.70
CA LEU A 263 9.44 3.18 -2.97
C LEU A 263 8.52 4.29 -2.44
N SER A 264 9.10 5.36 -1.88
CA SER A 264 8.31 6.49 -1.38
C SER A 264 7.59 7.24 -2.51
N LEU A 265 8.25 7.43 -3.66
CA LEU A 265 7.62 8.02 -4.85
C LEU A 265 6.44 7.17 -5.33
N PHE A 266 6.63 5.86 -5.50
CA PHE A 266 5.55 4.97 -5.94
C PHE A 266 4.38 4.97 -4.97
N ASP A 267 4.62 4.90 -3.67
CA ASP A 267 3.54 4.87 -2.69
C ASP A 267 2.73 6.16 -2.71
N ILE A 268 3.38 7.32 -2.85
CA ILE A 268 2.68 8.60 -3.01
C ILE A 268 1.84 8.58 -4.29
N LEU A 269 2.42 8.19 -5.43
CA LEU A 269 1.72 8.15 -6.71
C LEU A 269 0.55 7.18 -6.69
N ILE A 270 0.73 5.96 -6.17
CA ILE A 270 -0.31 4.95 -6.05
C ILE A 270 -1.47 5.46 -5.19
N TYR A 271 -1.17 6.11 -4.08
CA TYR A 271 -2.19 6.66 -3.21
C TYR A 271 -2.93 7.83 -3.87
N MET A 272 -2.21 8.77 -4.47
CA MET A 272 -2.77 9.94 -5.14
C MET A 272 -3.57 9.56 -6.40
N ALA A 273 -3.16 8.49 -7.10
CA ALA A 273 -3.88 7.95 -8.26
C ALA A 273 -5.28 7.41 -7.94
N ASN A 274 -5.66 7.31 -6.67
CA ASN A 274 -7.01 6.94 -6.27
C ASN A 274 -8.03 8.07 -6.41
N ASP A 275 -7.59 9.31 -6.54
CA ASP A 275 -8.41 10.49 -6.77
C ASP A 275 -8.49 10.81 -8.27
N SER A 276 -9.68 11.18 -8.77
CA SER A 276 -9.90 11.38 -10.21
C SER A 276 -9.19 12.61 -10.78
N GLU A 277 -9.06 13.68 -10.00
CA GLU A 277 -8.36 14.90 -10.43
C GLU A 277 -6.86 14.67 -10.45
N ASN A 278 -6.33 14.05 -9.41
CA ASN A 278 -4.93 13.67 -9.34
C ASN A 278 -4.54 12.68 -10.44
N MET A 279 -5.44 11.74 -10.79
CA MET A 279 -5.21 10.80 -11.88
C MET A 279 -5.00 11.50 -13.23
N LYS A 280 -5.72 12.58 -13.49
CA LYS A 280 -5.53 13.37 -14.71
C LYS A 280 -4.12 13.97 -14.76
N LEU A 281 -3.67 14.59 -13.68
CA LEU A 281 -2.31 15.15 -13.58
C LEU A 281 -1.23 14.07 -13.76
N ILE A 282 -1.41 12.89 -13.19
CA ILE A 282 -0.48 11.77 -13.34
C ILE A 282 -0.37 11.34 -14.80
N LYS A 283 -1.49 11.24 -15.53
CA LYS A 283 -1.52 10.87 -16.96
C LYS A 283 -0.87 11.93 -17.86
N GLU A 284 -1.08 13.20 -17.56
CA GLU A 284 -0.54 14.33 -18.33
C GLU A 284 0.95 14.58 -18.04
N SER A 285 1.50 13.93 -17.02
CA SER A 285 2.89 14.08 -16.59
C SER A 285 3.83 13.06 -17.24
N ASN A 286 5.13 13.16 -16.91
CA ASN A 286 6.14 12.18 -17.31
C ASN A 286 6.08 10.85 -16.51
N CYS A 287 5.00 10.60 -15.76
CA CYS A 287 4.85 9.42 -14.92
C CYS A 287 4.91 8.11 -15.74
N LEU A 288 4.30 8.08 -16.93
CA LEU A 288 4.36 6.91 -17.81
C LEU A 288 5.78 6.64 -18.33
N VAL A 289 6.56 7.70 -18.63
CA VAL A 289 7.99 7.59 -18.98
C VAL A 289 8.79 7.00 -17.82
N PHE A 290 8.51 7.46 -16.61
CA PHE A 290 9.13 6.96 -15.39
C PHE A 290 8.84 5.46 -15.19
N ILE A 291 7.57 5.03 -15.27
CA ILE A 291 7.16 3.62 -15.18
C ILE A 291 7.91 2.79 -16.24
N LYS A 292 7.94 3.25 -17.50
CA LYS A 292 8.65 2.57 -18.58
C LYS A 292 10.13 2.38 -18.27
N ASN A 293 10.80 3.41 -17.80
CA ASN A 293 12.22 3.35 -17.46
C ASN A 293 12.49 2.35 -16.32
N VAL A 294 11.67 2.35 -15.26
CA VAL A 294 11.83 1.40 -14.15
C VAL A 294 11.61 -0.04 -14.60
N ILE A 295 10.61 -0.31 -15.45
CA ILE A 295 10.36 -1.64 -16.02
C ILE A 295 11.53 -2.09 -16.89
N ASN A 296 12.09 -1.20 -17.72
CA ASN A 296 13.24 -1.50 -18.57
C ASN A 296 14.51 -1.76 -17.75
N ASP A 297 14.78 -0.96 -16.74
CA ASP A 297 15.93 -1.15 -15.83
C ASP A 297 15.83 -2.48 -15.07
N TYR A 298 14.62 -2.88 -14.67
CA TYR A 298 14.38 -4.20 -14.08
C TYR A 298 14.70 -5.33 -15.09
N LYS A 299 14.22 -5.22 -16.34
CA LYS A 299 14.45 -6.22 -17.39
C LYS A 299 15.93 -6.36 -17.76
N HIS A 300 16.68 -5.28 -17.70
CA HIS A 300 18.12 -5.28 -17.98
C HIS A 300 18.99 -5.60 -16.77
N ASN A 301 18.40 -6.10 -15.67
CA ASN A 301 19.07 -6.40 -14.39
C ASN A 301 19.88 -5.20 -13.82
N LYS A 302 19.56 -3.98 -14.21
CA LYS A 302 20.19 -2.78 -13.68
C LYS A 302 19.75 -2.45 -12.26
N ILE A 303 18.53 -2.90 -11.89
CA ILE A 303 18.01 -2.83 -10.52
C ILE A 303 18.13 -4.24 -9.96
N VAL A 304 19.20 -4.47 -9.21
CA VAL A 304 19.56 -5.80 -8.70
C VAL A 304 18.45 -6.31 -7.76
N ASN A 305 17.85 -7.47 -8.13
CA ASN A 305 17.04 -8.35 -7.28
C ASN A 305 15.81 -7.79 -6.58
N ASN A 306 15.29 -6.61 -6.93
CA ASN A 306 14.16 -6.05 -6.20
C ASN A 306 12.86 -6.05 -7.01
N TYR A 307 12.17 -7.21 -7.05
CA TYR A 307 10.85 -7.35 -7.65
C TYR A 307 9.80 -6.40 -7.06
N ILE A 308 10.09 -5.76 -5.90
CA ILE A 308 9.20 -4.82 -5.22
C ILE A 308 8.96 -3.57 -6.08
N TYR A 309 9.96 -3.07 -6.80
CA TYR A 309 9.77 -1.92 -7.69
C TYR A 309 8.87 -2.26 -8.86
N LEU A 310 9.07 -3.45 -9.47
CA LEU A 310 8.18 -3.91 -10.52
C LEU A 310 6.75 -4.09 -9.99
N LEU A 311 6.59 -4.65 -8.79
CA LEU A 311 5.30 -4.76 -8.13
C LEU A 311 4.61 -3.41 -7.96
N LYS A 312 5.36 -2.38 -7.52
CA LYS A 312 4.83 -1.01 -7.36
C LYS A 312 4.53 -0.33 -8.69
N CYS A 313 5.36 -0.55 -9.71
CA CYS A 313 5.09 -0.09 -11.08
C CYS A 313 3.77 -0.66 -11.59
N GLU A 314 3.57 -1.97 -11.46
CA GLU A 314 2.36 -2.64 -11.93
C GLU A 314 1.11 -2.20 -11.12
N GLU A 315 1.26 -1.95 -9.82
CA GLU A 315 0.18 -1.41 -9.00
C GLU A 315 -0.23 0.00 -9.44
N LEU A 316 0.73 0.88 -9.71
CA LEU A 316 0.47 2.22 -10.23
C LEU A 316 -0.14 2.16 -11.63
N LEU A 317 0.40 1.32 -12.52
CA LEU A 317 -0.10 1.13 -13.86
C LEU A 317 -1.53 0.58 -13.86
N SER A 318 -1.83 -0.37 -12.98
CA SER A 318 -3.19 -0.88 -12.77
C SER A 318 -4.17 0.24 -12.40
N ASN A 319 -3.78 1.16 -11.49
CA ASN A 319 -4.62 2.31 -11.12
C ASN A 319 -4.82 3.27 -12.30
N ILE A 320 -3.78 3.54 -13.09
CA ILE A 320 -3.86 4.41 -14.28
C ILE A 320 -4.81 3.80 -15.33
N LEU A 321 -4.69 2.49 -15.60
CA LEU A 321 -5.55 1.79 -16.54
C LEU A 321 -7.01 1.72 -16.06
N LEU A 322 -7.22 1.53 -14.76
CA LEU A 322 -8.55 1.54 -14.15
C LEU A 322 -9.24 2.90 -14.29
N GLY A 323 -8.48 3.99 -14.15
CA GLY A 323 -8.97 5.36 -14.35
C GLY A 323 -9.07 5.80 -15.82
N THR A 324 -8.72 4.92 -16.77
CA THR A 324 -8.83 5.19 -18.22
C THR A 324 -10.07 4.49 -18.76
N GLN A 325 -10.93 5.25 -19.47
CA GLN A 325 -12.27 4.76 -19.84
C GLN A 325 -12.29 4.03 -21.20
N ASN A 326 -11.60 4.57 -22.22
CA ASN A 326 -11.71 4.06 -23.58
C ASN A 326 -10.57 3.08 -23.95
N PHE A 327 -10.86 2.26 -24.97
CA PHE A 327 -9.95 1.23 -25.48
C PHE A 327 -8.65 1.82 -26.05
N GLU A 328 -8.75 2.84 -26.89
CA GLU A 328 -7.58 3.41 -27.58
C GLU A 328 -6.61 4.06 -26.61
N ASP A 329 -7.10 4.74 -25.57
CA ASP A 329 -6.23 5.33 -24.55
C ASP A 329 -5.52 4.24 -23.73
N LYS A 330 -6.25 3.19 -23.33
CA LYS A 330 -5.64 2.02 -22.65
C LYS A 330 -4.58 1.37 -23.51
N LYS A 331 -4.89 1.16 -24.78
CA LYS A 331 -3.99 0.58 -25.76
C LYS A 331 -2.73 1.44 -25.96
N ASN A 332 -2.90 2.77 -26.09
CA ASN A 332 -1.79 3.70 -26.23
C ASN A 332 -0.86 3.68 -24.99
N ILE A 333 -1.41 3.63 -23.78
CA ILE A 333 -0.62 3.51 -22.55
C ILE A 333 0.22 2.22 -22.58
N ILE A 334 -0.40 1.09 -22.90
CA ILE A 334 0.29 -0.20 -22.93
C ILE A 334 1.35 -0.22 -24.04
N PHE A 335 1.04 0.26 -25.24
CA PHE A 335 2.03 0.35 -26.31
C PHE A 335 3.20 1.25 -25.94
N PHE A 336 2.94 2.35 -25.28
CA PHE A 336 4.00 3.24 -24.86
C PHE A 336 4.96 2.56 -23.86
N ILE A 337 4.41 1.84 -22.87
CA ILE A 337 5.20 1.20 -21.82
C ILE A 337 5.94 -0.04 -22.33
N TYR A 338 5.28 -0.85 -23.15
CA TYR A 338 5.79 -2.13 -23.65
C TYR A 338 6.17 -2.11 -25.12
N SER A 339 6.41 -0.94 -25.72
CA SER A 339 6.70 -0.76 -27.16
C SER A 339 7.84 -1.64 -27.67
N ASP A 340 8.80 -1.93 -26.82
CA ASP A 340 9.99 -2.70 -27.19
C ASP A 340 9.70 -4.23 -27.25
N ILE A 341 8.54 -4.66 -26.74
CA ILE A 341 8.15 -6.07 -26.62
C ILE A 341 6.97 -6.41 -27.53
N LEU A 342 6.05 -5.48 -27.69
CA LEU A 342 4.86 -5.64 -28.49
C LEU A 342 5.18 -5.28 -29.95
N ASN A 343 5.51 -6.28 -30.77
CA ASN A 343 5.39 -6.10 -32.21
C ASN A 343 4.01 -5.50 -32.52
N LYS A 344 3.92 -4.52 -33.41
CA LYS A 344 2.81 -3.61 -33.71
C LYS A 344 1.38 -4.19 -33.83
N ASN A 345 1.19 -5.50 -33.62
CA ASN A 345 -0.10 -6.20 -33.72
C ASN A 345 -0.50 -6.86 -32.40
N ILE A 346 -1.28 -6.14 -31.56
CA ILE A 346 -1.98 -6.75 -30.40
C ILE A 346 -2.96 -7.86 -30.82
N LYS A 347 -3.36 -7.92 -32.08
CA LYS A 347 -4.34 -8.90 -32.58
C LYS A 347 -3.82 -10.33 -32.69
N GLU A 348 -2.53 -10.56 -32.57
CA GLU A 348 -1.99 -11.90 -32.51
C GLU A 348 -2.01 -12.38 -31.05
N ALA A 349 -2.76 -13.45 -30.78
CA ALA A 349 -2.99 -14.02 -29.44
C ALA A 349 -1.70 -14.29 -28.63
N ASN A 350 -0.55 -14.40 -29.28
CA ASN A 350 0.74 -14.67 -28.64
C ASN A 350 1.41 -13.43 -27.99
N ASN A 351 0.84 -12.23 -28.13
CA ASN A 351 1.45 -10.97 -27.71
C ASN A 351 0.53 -10.13 -26.80
N LEU A 352 -0.40 -10.76 -26.08
CA LEU A 352 -1.26 -10.05 -25.13
C LEU A 352 -0.43 -9.50 -23.96
N PRO A 353 -0.64 -8.24 -23.59
CA PRO A 353 0.09 -7.61 -22.48
C PRO A 353 -0.04 -8.41 -21.20
N PHE A 354 1.04 -8.47 -20.40
CA PHE A 354 1.11 -9.09 -19.08
C PHE A 354 0.95 -10.62 -19.00
N ILE A 355 0.55 -11.33 -20.07
CA ILE A 355 0.37 -12.79 -20.00
C ILE A 355 1.71 -13.50 -19.80
N ASN A 356 2.73 -13.15 -20.56
CA ASN A 356 4.04 -13.78 -20.45
C ASN A 356 4.68 -13.53 -19.10
N GLU A 357 4.61 -12.29 -18.60
CA GLU A 357 5.10 -11.89 -17.29
C GLU A 357 4.32 -12.60 -16.18
N PHE A 358 3.00 -12.72 -16.32
CA PHE A 358 2.15 -13.47 -15.41
C PHE A 358 2.56 -14.96 -15.36
N ILE A 359 2.69 -15.61 -16.50
CA ILE A 359 3.09 -17.02 -16.58
C ILE A 359 4.49 -17.22 -15.97
N TYR A 360 5.43 -16.34 -16.31
CA TYR A 360 6.78 -16.39 -15.75
C TYR A 360 6.78 -16.25 -14.23
N SER A 361 6.02 -15.30 -13.69
CA SER A 361 5.94 -15.08 -12.24
C SER A 361 5.27 -16.25 -11.51
N ILE A 362 4.26 -16.91 -12.11
CA ILE A 362 3.65 -18.14 -11.58
C ILE A 362 4.66 -19.29 -11.56
N SER A 363 5.41 -19.47 -12.64
CA SER A 363 6.42 -20.53 -12.74
C SER A 363 7.48 -20.40 -11.65
N ASN A 364 7.82 -19.17 -11.27
CA ASN A 364 8.75 -18.86 -10.20
C ASN A 364 8.08 -18.79 -8.81
N LYS A 365 6.79 -19.13 -8.70
CA LYS A 365 5.98 -19.05 -7.46
C LYS A 365 5.97 -17.67 -6.81
N ASN A 366 6.23 -16.60 -7.56
CA ASN A 366 6.09 -15.22 -7.10
C ASN A 366 4.63 -14.76 -7.24
N TYR A 367 3.78 -15.24 -6.35
CA TYR A 367 2.34 -14.95 -6.39
C TYR A 367 1.98 -13.48 -6.16
N HIS A 368 2.84 -12.69 -5.53
CA HIS A 368 2.63 -11.25 -5.36
C HIS A 368 2.72 -10.54 -6.71
N LEU A 369 3.78 -10.81 -7.46
CA LEU A 369 3.98 -10.25 -8.78
C LEU A 369 2.94 -10.77 -9.78
N SER A 370 2.61 -12.07 -9.73
CA SER A 370 1.52 -12.64 -10.54
C SER A 370 0.19 -11.94 -10.30
N ASN A 371 -0.11 -11.64 -9.04
CA ASN A 371 -1.32 -10.92 -8.68
C ASN A 371 -1.33 -9.48 -9.22
N ALA A 372 -0.19 -8.79 -9.23
CA ALA A 372 -0.07 -7.45 -9.79
C ALA A 372 -0.33 -7.45 -11.31
N PHE A 373 0.27 -8.38 -12.05
CA PHE A 373 0.00 -8.52 -13.49
C PHE A 373 -1.47 -8.87 -13.78
N LEU A 374 -2.07 -9.77 -13.00
CA LEU A 374 -3.48 -10.09 -13.16
C LEU A 374 -4.37 -8.88 -12.87
N ASN A 375 -4.01 -8.03 -11.91
CA ASN A 375 -4.72 -6.79 -11.64
C ASN A 375 -4.61 -5.79 -12.80
N CYS A 376 -3.46 -5.70 -13.47
CA CYS A 376 -3.32 -4.91 -14.69
C CYS A 376 -4.25 -5.43 -15.81
N ILE A 377 -4.32 -6.74 -15.98
CA ILE A 377 -5.27 -7.37 -16.93
C ILE A 377 -6.72 -7.04 -16.55
N ILE A 378 -7.09 -7.18 -15.28
CA ILE A 378 -8.43 -6.80 -14.77
C ILE A 378 -8.73 -5.33 -15.06
N SER A 379 -7.76 -4.44 -14.90
CA SER A 379 -7.92 -3.00 -15.17
C SER A 379 -8.04 -2.70 -16.66
N LEU A 380 -7.39 -3.47 -17.52
CA LEU A 380 -7.57 -3.38 -18.98
C LEU A 380 -8.98 -3.77 -19.41
N ILE A 381 -9.49 -4.90 -18.94
CA ILE A 381 -10.80 -5.40 -19.33
C ILE A 381 -11.95 -4.61 -18.67
N ASN A 382 -11.68 -3.87 -17.60
CA ASN A 382 -12.70 -3.11 -16.90
C ASN A 382 -13.35 -2.06 -17.84
N ASN A 383 -14.63 -2.22 -18.10
CA ASN A 383 -15.42 -1.39 -19.04
C ASN A 383 -14.85 -1.38 -20.49
N CYS A 384 -14.19 -2.46 -20.91
CA CYS A 384 -13.59 -2.57 -22.24
C CYS A 384 -13.81 -3.96 -22.82
N VAL A 385 -14.81 -4.07 -23.69
CA VAL A 385 -15.23 -5.34 -24.32
C VAL A 385 -14.12 -5.90 -25.21
N GLU A 386 -13.42 -5.04 -25.92
CA GLU A 386 -12.37 -5.42 -26.87
C GLU A 386 -11.21 -6.14 -26.17
N PHE A 387 -10.77 -5.63 -25.02
CA PHE A 387 -9.76 -6.34 -24.24
C PHE A 387 -10.32 -7.63 -23.63
N ALA A 388 -11.57 -7.62 -23.16
CA ALA A 388 -12.21 -8.83 -22.64
C ALA A 388 -12.26 -9.94 -23.71
N GLU A 389 -12.62 -9.62 -24.94
CA GLU A 389 -12.60 -10.56 -26.07
C GLU A 389 -11.21 -11.11 -26.36
N LEU A 390 -10.18 -10.27 -26.34
CA LEU A 390 -8.81 -10.69 -26.58
C LEU A 390 -8.34 -11.69 -25.52
N TYR A 391 -8.54 -11.40 -24.23
CA TYR A 391 -8.08 -12.27 -23.15
C TYR A 391 -8.87 -13.57 -23.04
N ILE A 392 -10.19 -13.55 -23.25
CA ILE A 392 -11.02 -14.75 -23.18
C ILE A 392 -10.70 -15.73 -24.32
N ASN A 393 -10.30 -15.23 -25.49
CA ASN A 393 -9.94 -16.06 -26.64
C ASN A 393 -8.58 -16.75 -26.49
N ASP A 394 -7.76 -16.39 -25.50
CA ASP A 394 -6.54 -17.13 -25.18
C ASP A 394 -6.87 -18.34 -24.28
N ASN A 395 -7.12 -19.46 -24.93
CA ASN A 395 -7.44 -20.73 -24.26
C ASN A 395 -6.39 -21.15 -23.24
N ASN A 396 -5.11 -20.91 -23.52
CA ASN A 396 -4.01 -21.33 -22.64
C ASN A 396 -4.04 -20.49 -21.36
N PHE A 397 -4.28 -19.18 -21.49
CA PHE A 397 -4.39 -18.28 -20.35
C PHE A 397 -5.58 -18.63 -19.46
N ILE A 398 -6.79 -18.80 -20.04
CA ILE A 398 -8.00 -19.13 -19.28
C ILE A 398 -7.87 -20.49 -18.59
N ASN A 399 -7.45 -21.54 -19.31
CA ASN A 399 -7.22 -22.86 -18.72
C ASN A 399 -6.15 -22.82 -17.61
N GLY A 400 -5.11 -22.02 -17.81
CA GLY A 400 -4.08 -21.77 -16.81
C GLY A 400 -4.63 -21.15 -15.53
N LEU A 401 -5.50 -20.12 -15.62
CA LEU A 401 -6.16 -19.49 -14.47
C LEU A 401 -7.07 -20.48 -13.73
N ILE A 402 -7.84 -21.27 -14.46
CA ILE A 402 -8.77 -22.27 -13.87
C ILE A 402 -8.00 -23.35 -13.12
N LYS A 403 -6.94 -23.88 -13.75
CA LYS A 403 -6.05 -24.87 -13.11
C LYS A 403 -5.42 -24.28 -11.86
N LEU A 404 -4.89 -23.05 -11.94
CA LEU A 404 -4.28 -22.35 -10.82
C LEU A 404 -5.26 -22.15 -9.66
N PHE A 405 -6.53 -21.82 -9.94
CA PHE A 405 -7.56 -21.69 -8.92
C PHE A 405 -7.76 -22.98 -8.13
N SER A 406 -7.65 -24.14 -8.78
CA SER A 406 -7.79 -25.46 -8.15
C SER A 406 -6.59 -25.84 -7.28
N GLU A 407 -5.44 -25.21 -7.49
CA GLU A 407 -4.20 -25.47 -6.76
C GLU A 407 -4.18 -24.81 -5.37
N LYS A 408 -3.15 -25.18 -4.57
CA LYS A 408 -2.90 -24.57 -3.26
C LYS A 408 -2.11 -23.26 -3.43
N ILE A 409 -2.80 -22.20 -3.79
CA ILE A 409 -2.24 -20.86 -3.96
C ILE A 409 -2.75 -19.89 -2.89
N PRO A 410 -2.12 -18.71 -2.72
CA PRO A 410 -2.59 -17.67 -1.81
C PRO A 410 -4.05 -17.25 -2.09
N LYS A 411 -4.80 -16.99 -1.04
CA LYS A 411 -6.22 -16.60 -1.16
C LYS A 411 -6.42 -15.31 -1.94
N LYS A 412 -5.49 -14.36 -1.82
CA LYS A 412 -5.50 -13.11 -2.60
C LYS A 412 -5.51 -13.42 -4.09
N MET A 413 -4.65 -14.33 -4.54
CA MET A 413 -4.57 -14.74 -5.94
C MET A 413 -5.86 -15.42 -6.41
N LYS A 414 -6.46 -16.31 -5.59
CA LYS A 414 -7.78 -16.89 -5.90
C LYS A 414 -8.85 -15.82 -6.07
N ASN A 415 -8.84 -14.82 -5.19
CA ASN A 415 -9.78 -13.71 -5.28
C ASN A 415 -9.61 -12.91 -6.58
N SER A 416 -8.39 -12.59 -6.99
CA SER A 416 -8.14 -11.87 -8.25
C SER A 416 -8.56 -12.68 -9.48
N ILE A 417 -8.41 -14.01 -9.47
CA ILE A 417 -8.93 -14.87 -10.55
C ILE A 417 -10.46 -14.73 -10.66
N ILE A 418 -11.17 -14.74 -9.54
CA ILE A 418 -12.64 -14.57 -9.58
C ILE A 418 -13.01 -13.15 -10.02
N LEU A 419 -12.29 -12.12 -9.57
CA LEU A 419 -12.52 -10.75 -10.02
C LEU A 419 -12.30 -10.59 -11.53
N PHE A 420 -11.29 -11.26 -12.08
CA PHE A 420 -11.11 -11.32 -13.53
C PHE A 420 -12.34 -11.91 -14.23
N LEU A 421 -12.85 -13.06 -13.75
CA LEU A 421 -14.04 -13.68 -14.30
C LEU A 421 -15.29 -12.79 -14.18
N ILE A 422 -15.46 -12.11 -13.04
CA ILE A 422 -16.55 -11.13 -12.86
C ILE A 422 -16.44 -10.01 -13.89
N LYS A 423 -15.25 -9.48 -14.12
CA LYS A 423 -15.05 -8.38 -15.08
C LYS A 423 -15.31 -8.81 -16.52
N ILE A 424 -14.96 -10.03 -16.88
CA ILE A 424 -15.33 -10.61 -18.19
C ILE A 424 -16.85 -10.65 -18.36
N VAL A 425 -17.57 -11.12 -17.35
CA VAL A 425 -19.05 -11.22 -17.43
C VAL A 425 -19.70 -9.82 -17.37
N GLU A 426 -19.13 -8.86 -16.65
CA GLU A 426 -19.59 -7.46 -16.59
C GLU A 426 -19.53 -6.72 -17.95
N CYS A 427 -18.77 -7.21 -18.91
CA CYS A 427 -18.80 -6.67 -20.28
C CYS A 427 -20.15 -6.87 -20.99
N ASN A 428 -21.04 -7.68 -20.43
CA ASN A 428 -22.39 -7.97 -20.90
C ASN A 428 -22.45 -8.37 -22.39
N ASN A 429 -21.44 -9.11 -22.86
CA ASN A 429 -21.29 -9.59 -24.23
C ASN A 429 -21.61 -11.08 -24.29
N ILE A 430 -22.70 -11.44 -24.97
CA ILE A 430 -23.19 -12.82 -25.04
C ILE A 430 -22.19 -13.78 -25.71
N LYS A 431 -21.37 -13.29 -26.66
CA LYS A 431 -20.34 -14.12 -27.31
C LYS A 431 -19.24 -14.49 -26.31
N ILE A 432 -18.75 -13.52 -25.54
CA ILE A 432 -17.79 -13.70 -24.46
C ILE A 432 -18.34 -14.68 -23.44
N TYR A 433 -19.60 -14.48 -23.03
CA TYR A 433 -20.29 -15.34 -22.07
C TYR A 433 -20.36 -16.80 -22.57
N LYS A 434 -20.85 -17.03 -23.78
CA LYS A 434 -20.92 -18.38 -24.36
C LYS A 434 -19.55 -19.04 -24.49
N TYR A 435 -18.53 -18.24 -24.81
CA TYR A 435 -17.17 -18.77 -24.89
C TYR A 435 -16.64 -19.18 -23.52
N LEU A 436 -16.93 -18.38 -22.47
CA LEU A 436 -16.56 -18.69 -21.10
C LEU A 436 -17.18 -20.03 -20.60
N LEU A 437 -18.39 -20.36 -21.06
CA LEU A 437 -19.07 -21.62 -20.71
C LEU A 437 -18.39 -22.88 -21.26
N ASN A 438 -17.54 -22.77 -22.28
CA ASN A 438 -16.77 -23.90 -22.80
C ASN A 438 -15.69 -24.40 -21.82
N PHE A 439 -15.43 -23.63 -20.76
CA PHE A 439 -14.47 -24.01 -19.74
C PHE A 439 -15.18 -24.54 -18.48
N ASP A 440 -14.54 -25.47 -17.78
CA ASP A 440 -15.10 -26.05 -16.53
C ASP A 440 -15.05 -25.11 -15.32
N ILE A 441 -15.33 -23.82 -15.53
CA ILE A 441 -15.26 -22.78 -14.47
C ILE A 441 -16.32 -22.98 -13.42
N ILE A 442 -17.59 -23.15 -13.85
CA ILE A 442 -18.74 -23.24 -12.92
C ILE A 442 -18.61 -24.45 -12.01
N PRO A 443 -18.35 -25.68 -12.48
CA PRO A 443 -18.12 -26.84 -11.63
C PRO A 443 -17.04 -26.62 -10.58
N ILE A 444 -15.92 -25.99 -10.95
CA ILE A 444 -14.79 -25.75 -10.06
C ILE A 444 -15.18 -24.75 -8.95
N LEU A 445 -15.87 -23.66 -9.30
CA LEU A 445 -16.33 -22.66 -8.34
C LEU A 445 -17.39 -23.24 -7.38
N VAL A 446 -18.35 -24.03 -7.89
CA VAL A 446 -19.36 -24.70 -7.08
C VAL A 446 -18.71 -25.69 -6.11
N ASN A 447 -17.74 -26.48 -6.57
CA ASN A 447 -16.97 -27.37 -5.69
C ASN A 447 -16.24 -26.60 -4.59
N TYR A 448 -15.66 -25.44 -4.90
CA TYR A 448 -15.02 -24.59 -3.88
C TYR A 448 -16.03 -24.11 -2.81
N LEU A 449 -17.24 -23.70 -3.22
CA LEU A 449 -18.31 -23.31 -2.30
C LEU A 449 -18.72 -24.48 -1.39
N ASN A 450 -18.87 -25.67 -1.94
CA ASN A 450 -19.24 -26.88 -1.18
C ASN A 450 -18.23 -27.19 -0.07
N LEU A 451 -16.93 -27.09 -0.36
CA LEU A 451 -15.86 -27.31 0.60
C LEU A 451 -15.77 -26.21 1.68
N LYS A 452 -16.34 -25.03 1.43
CA LYS A 452 -16.21 -23.82 2.25
C LYS A 452 -17.54 -23.27 2.78
N LYS A 453 -18.57 -24.09 2.87
CA LYS A 453 -19.93 -23.70 3.36
C LYS A 453 -19.93 -22.83 4.62
N LYS A 454 -18.96 -23.06 5.53
CA LYS A 454 -18.83 -22.29 6.78
C LYS A 454 -17.44 -21.64 6.86
N PRO A 455 -17.24 -20.48 6.23
CA PRO A 455 -15.94 -19.80 6.26
C PRO A 455 -15.65 -19.28 7.66
N LYS A 456 -14.45 -19.61 8.17
CA LYS A 456 -13.99 -19.17 9.50
C LYS A 456 -13.14 -17.89 9.42
N LYS A 457 -12.53 -17.61 8.26
CA LYS A 457 -11.57 -16.51 8.06
C LYS A 457 -12.08 -15.54 6.99
N GLU A 458 -11.90 -14.25 7.22
CA GLU A 458 -12.32 -13.16 6.34
C GLU A 458 -11.91 -13.33 4.85
N PRO A 459 -10.65 -13.64 4.51
CA PRO A 459 -10.28 -13.83 3.10
C PRO A 459 -11.04 -14.98 2.39
N THR A 460 -11.58 -15.93 3.16
CA THR A 460 -12.42 -16.99 2.60
C THR A 460 -13.84 -16.51 2.36
N LYS A 461 -14.36 -15.62 3.20
CA LYS A 461 -15.67 -14.99 3.04
C LYS A 461 -15.72 -14.15 1.77
N ILE A 462 -14.70 -13.33 1.52
CA ILE A 462 -14.57 -12.50 0.30
C ILE A 462 -14.63 -13.39 -0.96
N ILE A 463 -13.86 -14.48 -0.97
CA ILE A 463 -13.84 -15.40 -2.11
C ILE A 463 -15.24 -16.01 -2.33
N ILE A 464 -15.92 -16.44 -1.27
CA ILE A 464 -17.27 -16.98 -1.37
C ILE A 464 -18.25 -15.95 -1.90
N TYR A 465 -18.22 -14.74 -1.34
CA TYR A 465 -19.05 -13.63 -1.80
C TYR A 465 -18.84 -13.35 -3.30
N ASN A 466 -17.59 -13.28 -3.75
CA ASN A 466 -17.27 -13.00 -5.15
C ASN A 466 -17.68 -14.16 -6.08
N ILE A 467 -17.58 -15.43 -5.64
CA ILE A 467 -18.10 -16.56 -6.41
C ILE A 467 -19.63 -16.45 -6.56
N LEU A 468 -20.33 -16.15 -5.48
CA LEU A 468 -21.78 -15.94 -5.52
C LEU A 468 -22.15 -14.77 -6.45
N LEU A 469 -21.40 -13.68 -6.40
CA LEU A 469 -21.60 -12.52 -7.27
C LEU A 469 -21.39 -12.89 -8.75
N PHE A 470 -20.33 -13.64 -9.06
CA PHE A 470 -20.05 -14.14 -10.41
C PHE A 470 -21.24 -14.99 -10.93
N ILE A 471 -21.67 -15.99 -10.14
CA ILE A 471 -22.78 -16.88 -10.52
C ILE A 471 -24.07 -16.06 -10.71
N LYS A 472 -24.38 -15.14 -9.80
CA LYS A 472 -25.55 -14.26 -9.93
C LYS A 472 -25.55 -13.47 -11.25
N LYS A 473 -24.38 -12.90 -11.61
CA LYS A 473 -24.25 -12.16 -12.89
C LYS A 473 -24.44 -13.06 -14.09
N CYS A 474 -23.91 -14.26 -14.06
CA CYS A 474 -24.12 -15.26 -15.10
C CYS A 474 -25.60 -15.61 -15.26
N LEU A 475 -26.31 -15.84 -14.15
CA LEU A 475 -27.76 -16.12 -14.16
C LEU A 475 -28.59 -14.94 -14.69
N SER A 476 -28.20 -13.70 -14.35
CA SER A 476 -28.84 -12.49 -14.87
C SER A 476 -28.71 -12.39 -16.40
N ILE A 477 -27.55 -12.71 -16.96
CA ILE A 477 -27.34 -12.73 -18.42
C ILE A 477 -28.20 -13.81 -19.08
N GLU A 478 -28.34 -14.98 -18.47
CA GLU A 478 -29.21 -16.04 -18.98
C GLU A 478 -30.68 -15.62 -18.99
N GLU A 479 -31.15 -14.99 -17.92
CA GLU A 479 -32.52 -14.48 -17.82
C GLU A 479 -32.79 -13.45 -18.93
N GLU A 480 -31.88 -12.47 -19.10
CA GLU A 480 -32.00 -11.43 -20.13
C GLU A 480 -32.01 -11.99 -21.57
N ASN A 481 -31.36 -13.13 -21.80
CA ASN A 481 -31.19 -13.72 -23.12
C ASN A 481 -32.02 -15.02 -23.32
N ASN A 482 -32.89 -15.37 -22.41
CA ASN A 482 -33.68 -16.60 -22.43
C ASN A 482 -32.84 -17.87 -22.61
N MET A 483 -31.74 -18.00 -21.88
CA MET A 483 -30.81 -19.13 -21.89
C MET A 483 -30.90 -19.89 -20.56
N ASN A 484 -30.48 -21.15 -20.54
CA ASN A 484 -30.50 -21.97 -19.33
C ASN A 484 -29.22 -22.83 -19.18
N ASP A 485 -28.12 -22.46 -19.80
CA ASP A 485 -26.90 -23.27 -19.83
C ASP A 485 -26.27 -23.41 -18.44
N ILE A 486 -26.09 -22.31 -17.72
CA ILE A 486 -25.58 -22.31 -16.33
C ILE A 486 -26.60 -22.91 -15.37
N SER A 487 -27.87 -22.57 -15.51
CA SER A 487 -28.93 -23.11 -14.68
C SER A 487 -28.92 -24.64 -14.68
N ASN A 488 -28.75 -25.25 -15.86
CA ASN A 488 -28.61 -26.70 -16.02
C ASN A 488 -27.34 -27.26 -15.37
N ILE A 489 -26.21 -26.56 -15.49
CA ILE A 489 -24.95 -26.94 -14.84
C ILE A 489 -25.12 -26.88 -13.31
N LEU A 490 -25.71 -25.80 -12.77
CA LEU A 490 -25.91 -25.61 -11.35
C LEU A 490 -26.81 -26.70 -10.74
N ILE A 491 -27.88 -27.12 -11.44
CA ILE A 491 -28.76 -28.22 -11.04
C ILE A 491 -27.95 -29.52 -10.94
N LYS A 492 -27.13 -29.83 -11.97
CA LYS A 492 -26.29 -31.04 -12.00
C LYS A 492 -25.31 -31.13 -10.83
N TYR A 493 -24.83 -30.01 -10.30
CA TYR A 493 -23.89 -29.97 -9.18
C TYR A 493 -24.54 -29.68 -7.82
N ASN A 494 -25.85 -29.88 -7.67
CA ASN A 494 -26.63 -29.67 -6.43
C ASN A 494 -26.38 -28.27 -5.81
N TYR A 495 -26.27 -27.25 -6.66
CA TYR A 495 -25.96 -25.88 -6.22
C TYR A 495 -27.05 -25.32 -5.29
N LYS A 496 -28.31 -25.71 -5.47
CA LYS A 496 -29.44 -25.29 -4.62
C LYS A 496 -29.17 -25.59 -3.14
N GLU A 497 -28.75 -26.81 -2.80
CA GLU A 497 -28.42 -27.19 -1.42
C GLU A 497 -27.24 -26.37 -0.84
N ILE A 498 -26.27 -26.06 -1.69
CA ILE A 498 -25.13 -25.23 -1.28
C ILE A 498 -25.60 -23.82 -0.92
N ILE A 499 -26.46 -23.22 -1.75
CA ILE A 499 -27.01 -21.90 -1.51
C ILE A 499 -27.88 -21.86 -0.26
N GLU A 500 -28.76 -22.86 -0.06
CA GLU A 500 -29.58 -23.00 1.17
C GLU A 500 -28.70 -22.97 2.42
N THR A 501 -27.60 -23.70 2.43
CA THR A 501 -26.66 -23.67 3.56
C THR A 501 -25.94 -22.36 3.76
N LEU A 502 -25.80 -21.52 2.71
CA LEU A 502 -25.18 -20.21 2.76
C LEU A 502 -26.16 -19.09 3.16
N ILE A 503 -27.47 -19.30 3.01
CA ILE A 503 -28.51 -18.38 3.53
C ILE A 503 -28.39 -18.24 5.06
N ASP A 504 -28.05 -19.32 5.76
CA ASP A 504 -27.85 -19.31 7.22
C ASP A 504 -26.43 -18.91 7.63
N ASN A 505 -25.68 -18.26 6.74
CA ASN A 505 -24.33 -17.83 7.05
C ASN A 505 -24.35 -16.65 8.05
N LYS A 506 -23.40 -16.64 8.98
CA LYS A 506 -23.24 -15.54 9.95
C LYS A 506 -22.81 -14.21 9.31
N ASP A 507 -22.26 -14.26 8.11
CA ASP A 507 -21.89 -13.07 7.35
C ASP A 507 -23.12 -12.61 6.57
N GLU A 508 -23.62 -11.43 6.94
CA GLU A 508 -24.84 -10.85 6.38
C GLU A 508 -24.77 -10.67 4.86
N SER A 509 -23.60 -10.25 4.34
CA SER A 509 -23.42 -10.04 2.90
C SER A 509 -23.51 -11.35 2.11
N ILE A 510 -22.96 -12.46 2.64
CA ILE A 510 -23.05 -13.79 2.04
C ILE A 510 -24.49 -14.29 2.12
N SER A 511 -25.11 -14.18 3.31
CA SER A 511 -26.49 -14.58 3.56
C SER A 511 -27.48 -13.87 2.61
N ASP A 512 -27.41 -12.54 2.51
CA ASP A 512 -28.28 -11.75 1.66
C ASP A 512 -28.10 -12.05 0.18
N LEU A 513 -26.86 -12.20 -0.28
CA LEU A 513 -26.59 -12.53 -1.67
C LEU A 513 -27.09 -13.95 -2.01
N SER A 514 -26.89 -14.92 -1.11
CA SER A 514 -27.39 -16.29 -1.26
C SER A 514 -28.91 -16.32 -1.32
N ARG A 515 -29.59 -15.58 -0.44
CA ARG A 515 -31.06 -15.45 -0.43
C ARG A 515 -31.58 -14.85 -1.74
N LYS A 516 -30.92 -13.80 -2.27
CA LYS A 516 -31.30 -13.21 -3.56
C LYS A 516 -31.14 -14.19 -4.72
N ILE A 517 -30.06 -14.97 -4.74
CA ILE A 517 -29.87 -16.00 -5.77
C ILE A 517 -30.95 -17.07 -5.65
N PHE A 518 -31.22 -17.55 -4.43
CA PHE A 518 -32.21 -18.59 -4.20
C PHE A 518 -33.60 -18.16 -4.67
N ILE A 519 -34.07 -16.99 -4.23
CA ILE A 519 -35.41 -16.49 -4.54
C ILE A 519 -35.57 -16.22 -6.03
N ASN A 520 -34.58 -15.58 -6.66
CA ASN A 520 -34.74 -15.12 -8.05
C ASN A 520 -34.54 -16.23 -9.09
N TYR A 521 -33.68 -17.22 -8.80
CA TYR A 521 -33.24 -18.17 -9.82
C TYR A 521 -33.41 -19.65 -9.46
N LEU A 522 -33.60 -20.02 -8.16
CA LEU A 522 -33.59 -21.42 -7.74
C LEU A 522 -34.91 -21.90 -7.11
N SER A 523 -35.83 -21.00 -6.76
CA SER A 523 -37.15 -21.35 -6.20
C SER A 523 -38.19 -21.47 -7.32
N GLU A 524 -38.49 -22.68 -7.76
CA GLU A 524 -39.54 -22.92 -8.77
C GLU A 524 -40.98 -22.81 -8.21
N SER A 525 -41.18 -22.74 -6.89
CA SER A 525 -42.49 -22.91 -6.28
C SER A 525 -43.00 -21.80 -5.36
N GLU A 526 -42.28 -20.72 -5.13
CA GLU A 526 -42.69 -19.70 -4.14
C GLU A 526 -42.79 -18.26 -4.69
N LYS A 527 -43.00 -18.09 -5.99
CA LYS A 527 -43.36 -16.74 -6.52
C LYS A 527 -44.71 -16.24 -5.95
N GLU A 528 -45.49 -17.06 -5.28
CA GLU A 528 -46.80 -16.72 -4.72
C GLU A 528 -46.79 -16.36 -3.22
N TYR A 529 -45.74 -16.59 -2.46
CA TYR A 529 -45.74 -16.33 -1.02
C TYR A 529 -44.51 -15.58 -0.52
N ILE A 530 -44.37 -14.34 -0.91
CA ILE A 530 -43.50 -13.39 -0.20
C ILE A 530 -44.42 -12.38 0.48
N PRO A 531 -44.58 -12.41 1.82
CA PRO A 531 -45.12 -11.25 2.51
C PRO A 531 -44.20 -10.10 2.18
N LYS A 532 -44.77 -9.05 1.57
CA LYS A 532 -44.10 -7.76 1.43
C LYS A 532 -43.67 -7.33 2.84
N ILE A 533 -42.47 -7.69 3.23
CA ILE A 533 -41.84 -7.09 4.41
C ILE A 533 -41.66 -5.63 4.00
N ASN A 534 -42.56 -4.79 4.50
CA ASN A 534 -42.43 -3.35 4.47
C ASN A 534 -41.06 -3.05 5.11
N VAL A 535 -40.06 -2.86 4.29
CA VAL A 535 -38.86 -2.17 4.70
C VAL A 535 -39.31 -0.73 4.91
N ASN A 536 -39.77 -0.45 6.14
CA ASN A 536 -39.90 0.92 6.60
C ASN A 536 -38.54 1.57 6.38
N LYS A 537 -38.45 2.35 5.31
CA LYS A 537 -37.47 3.41 5.19
C LYS A 537 -37.63 4.30 6.41
N LYS A 538 -36.88 4.03 7.48
CA LYS A 538 -36.47 5.09 8.37
C LYS A 538 -35.40 5.88 7.63
N GLU A 539 -35.84 6.92 7.01
CA GLU A 539 -35.06 8.06 6.64
C GLU A 539 -34.23 8.45 7.87
N LYS A 540 -32.96 8.21 7.82
CA LYS A 540 -32.02 8.92 8.66
C LYS A 540 -31.74 10.23 7.97
N GLU A 541 -32.51 11.21 8.39
CA GLU A 541 -32.21 12.62 8.19
C GLU A 541 -30.77 12.90 8.66
N ASP A 542 -30.17 13.69 7.86
CA ASP A 542 -28.93 14.43 8.01
C ASP A 542 -28.65 14.88 9.43
N MET A 543 -27.51 14.48 9.95
CA MET A 543 -26.81 15.30 10.94
C MET A 543 -25.55 15.84 10.26
N ILE A 544 -25.73 17.01 9.70
CA ILE A 544 -24.70 17.99 9.41
C ILE A 544 -24.08 18.34 10.77
N ILE A 545 -22.83 18.06 10.94
CA ILE A 545 -22.00 18.71 11.97
C ILE A 545 -20.79 19.29 11.25
N ASP A 546 -20.74 20.63 11.36
CA ASP A 546 -19.70 21.54 10.89
C ASP A 546 -18.26 21.10 11.19
#